data_53f7fec6a2cd05866eb1837c5595ed65
#
_entry.id   53f7fec6a2cd05866eb1837c5595ed65
#
_cell.length_a   1.000
_cell.length_b   1.000
_cell.length_c   1.000
_cell.angle_alpha   90.00
_cell.angle_beta   90.00
_cell.angle_gamma   90.00
#
_symmetry.space_group_name_H-M   'P 1'
#
loop_
_entity.id
_entity.type
_entity.pdbx_description
1 polymer ?
#
loop_
_entity_poly.entity_id
_entity_poly.type
_entity_poly.pdbx_seq_one_letter_code
_entity_poly.pdbx_strand_id
1 'polypeptide(L)'
;LSAKLIPTSLPKRMLADGSYEALPQSEPVDTDYSAIGNIAPALTEGVGPGQRAIPYYRFADGMAKNGSHDIMDVVEGRITLDEFVSELSIDELIHLLGGQPNTGVANTFGIGNMPEYGIPSVMTADGPAGVRIAPEVGIYTTAFPCSTLLACTWNPDVLEAVGRAGGEELKENNLALWLT
;
A
#
# COMPACT_ATOMS: atom_id res chain seq x y z
N LEU A 1 25.13 -5.29 -13.47
CA LEU A 1 25.44 -5.04 -12.05
C LEU A 1 25.74 -6.36 -11.38
N SER A 2 27.03 -6.74 -11.30
CA SER A 2 27.51 -7.99 -10.70
C SER A 2 28.04 -7.78 -9.28
N ALA A 3 27.46 -6.88 -8.50
CA ALA A 3 27.80 -6.78 -7.10
C ALA A 3 26.98 -7.84 -6.33
N LYS A 4 27.63 -8.89 -5.86
CA LYS A 4 27.04 -9.77 -4.85
C LYS A 4 26.68 -8.92 -3.64
N LEU A 5 25.39 -8.72 -3.39
CA LEU A 5 24.90 -8.19 -2.14
C LEU A 5 25.16 -9.25 -1.07
N ILE A 6 26.23 -9.09 -0.33
CA ILE A 6 26.47 -9.91 0.86
C ILE A 6 25.64 -9.29 1.97
N PRO A 7 24.62 -9.99 2.52
CA PRO A 7 23.86 -9.48 3.66
C PRO A 7 24.84 -9.30 4.83
N THR A 8 25.05 -8.05 5.25
CA THR A 8 25.85 -7.77 6.43
C THR A 8 24.91 -7.70 7.63
N SER A 9 24.78 -8.77 8.37
CA SER A 9 24.09 -8.74 9.65
C SER A 9 25.02 -8.17 10.73
N LEU A 10 24.44 -7.50 11.74
CA LEU A 10 25.19 -7.09 12.91
C LEU A 10 25.76 -8.36 13.59
N PRO A 11 27.09 -8.41 13.87
CA PRO A 11 27.70 -9.62 14.42
C PRO A 11 27.30 -9.86 15.88
N LYS A 12 26.86 -8.84 16.59
CA LYS A 12 26.54 -8.88 18.04
C LYS A 12 25.38 -7.95 18.35
N ARG A 13 24.58 -8.30 19.36
CA ARG A 13 23.62 -7.38 19.99
C ARG A 13 23.99 -7.13 21.47
N MET A 14 23.68 -5.95 21.96
CA MET A 14 23.84 -5.59 23.37
C MET A 14 22.63 -6.09 24.18
N LEU A 15 22.90 -6.70 25.31
CA LEU A 15 21.88 -7.13 26.28
C LEU A 15 21.60 -6.01 27.29
N ALA A 16 20.53 -6.17 28.08
CA ALA A 16 20.10 -5.17 29.05
C ALA A 16 21.14 -4.90 30.17
N ASP A 17 22.03 -5.85 30.43
CA ASP A 17 23.14 -5.73 31.42
C ASP A 17 24.40 -5.05 30.82
N GLY A 18 24.35 -4.62 29.57
CA GLY A 18 25.49 -4.01 28.87
C GLY A 18 26.48 -5.02 28.26
N SER A 19 26.28 -6.31 28.43
CA SER A 19 27.07 -7.34 27.77
C SER A 19 26.63 -7.52 26.29
N TYR A 20 27.46 -8.23 25.51
CA TYR A 20 27.15 -8.51 24.10
C TYR A 20 27.06 -10.01 23.88
N GLU A 21 26.01 -10.43 23.17
CA GLU A 21 25.90 -11.77 22.61
C GLU A 21 26.14 -11.80 21.12
N ALA A 22 26.67 -12.89 20.60
CA ALA A 22 26.81 -13.09 19.17
C ALA A 22 25.44 -13.37 18.55
N LEU A 23 25.16 -12.72 17.42
CA LEU A 23 23.98 -13.06 16.62
C LEU A 23 24.30 -14.23 15.70
N PRO A 24 23.33 -15.16 15.49
CA PRO A 24 23.49 -16.20 14.49
C PRO A 24 23.76 -15.56 13.13
N GLN A 25 24.86 -15.95 12.49
CA GLN A 25 25.16 -15.55 11.12
C GLN A 25 24.55 -16.58 10.18
N SER A 26 23.72 -16.15 9.23
CA SER A 26 23.30 -17.01 8.14
C SER A 26 24.39 -17.09 7.08
N GLU A 27 24.73 -18.28 6.64
CA GLU A 27 25.56 -18.45 5.45
C GLU A 27 24.85 -17.79 4.26
N PRO A 28 25.60 -17.06 3.40
CA PRO A 28 25.01 -16.50 2.20
C PRO A 28 24.46 -17.64 1.32
N VAL A 29 23.16 -17.67 1.14
CA VAL A 29 22.55 -18.58 0.19
C VAL A 29 22.82 -18.03 -1.20
N ASP A 30 23.54 -18.80 -2.02
CA ASP A 30 23.74 -18.48 -3.44
C ASP A 30 22.42 -18.75 -4.16
N THR A 31 21.50 -17.79 -4.08
CA THR A 31 20.20 -17.89 -4.75
C THR A 31 20.42 -17.64 -6.23
N ASP A 32 20.16 -18.65 -7.05
CA ASP A 32 20.13 -18.49 -8.49
C ASP A 32 18.92 -17.64 -8.88
N TYR A 33 19.17 -16.37 -9.13
CA TYR A 33 18.17 -15.42 -9.61
C TYR A 33 17.90 -15.52 -11.11
N SER A 34 18.57 -16.42 -11.84
CA SER A 34 18.36 -16.59 -13.29
C SER A 34 16.93 -17.02 -13.63
N ALA A 35 16.30 -17.80 -12.75
CA ALA A 35 14.91 -18.20 -12.89
C ALA A 35 13.91 -17.03 -12.74
N ILE A 36 14.26 -15.99 -11.96
CA ILE A 36 13.39 -14.81 -11.77
C ILE A 36 13.37 -13.94 -13.03
N GLY A 37 14.46 -13.90 -13.78
CA GLY A 37 14.53 -13.20 -15.07
C GLY A 37 13.61 -13.79 -16.14
N ASN A 38 13.18 -15.04 -15.98
CA ASN A 38 12.33 -15.73 -16.96
C ASN A 38 10.82 -15.55 -16.73
N ILE A 39 10.42 -14.88 -15.64
CA ILE A 39 9.01 -14.51 -15.41
C ILE A 39 8.62 -13.28 -16.24
N ALA A 40 9.60 -12.55 -16.74
CA ALA A 40 9.41 -11.25 -17.35
C ALA A 40 8.77 -11.22 -18.75
N PRO A 41 9.00 -12.14 -19.70
CA PRO A 41 8.54 -11.92 -21.07
C PRO A 41 7.03 -11.86 -21.22
N ALA A 42 6.29 -12.68 -20.47
CA ALA A 42 4.82 -12.72 -20.55
C ALA A 42 4.14 -11.52 -19.86
N LEU A 43 4.84 -10.87 -18.91
CA LEU A 43 4.32 -9.72 -18.16
C LEU A 43 4.69 -8.38 -18.79
N THR A 44 5.62 -8.38 -19.76
CA THR A 44 6.12 -7.15 -20.39
C THR A 44 5.70 -7.00 -21.84
N GLU A 45 5.03 -8.01 -22.42
CA GLU A 45 4.56 -7.94 -23.79
C GLU A 45 3.46 -6.86 -23.92
N GLY A 46 3.72 -5.85 -24.74
CA GLY A 46 2.81 -4.73 -24.95
C GLY A 46 3.00 -3.52 -24.02
N VAL A 47 4.05 -3.52 -23.19
CA VAL A 47 4.35 -2.41 -22.29
C VAL A 47 5.49 -1.56 -22.85
N GLY A 48 5.26 -0.25 -22.95
CA GLY A 48 6.29 0.70 -23.38
C GLY A 48 7.42 0.88 -22.36
N PRO A 49 8.55 1.47 -22.77
CA PRO A 49 9.67 1.75 -21.88
C PRO A 49 9.21 2.56 -20.65
N GLY A 50 9.50 2.06 -19.45
CA GLY A 50 9.15 2.70 -18.19
C GLY A 50 7.76 2.37 -17.64
N GLN A 51 6.93 1.65 -18.39
CA GLN A 51 5.66 1.16 -17.88
C GLN A 51 5.86 -0.25 -17.27
N ARG A 52 5.35 -0.45 -16.06
CA ARG A 52 5.21 -1.80 -15.51
C ARG A 52 3.91 -2.41 -16.04
N ALA A 53 3.99 -3.56 -16.72
CA ALA A 53 2.82 -4.40 -16.88
C ALA A 53 2.46 -4.99 -15.52
N ILE A 54 1.63 -4.29 -14.79
CA ILE A 54 0.90 -4.92 -13.70
C ILE A 54 -0.32 -5.53 -14.37
N PRO A 55 -0.53 -6.86 -14.30
CA PRO A 55 -1.79 -7.42 -14.72
C PRO A 55 -2.85 -6.83 -13.79
N TYR A 56 -3.53 -5.79 -14.25
CA TYR A 56 -4.72 -5.31 -13.58
C TYR A 56 -5.77 -6.40 -13.75
N TYR A 57 -6.10 -7.04 -12.66
CA TYR A 57 -7.32 -7.80 -12.59
C TYR A 57 -8.45 -6.75 -12.68
N ARG A 58 -8.91 -6.49 -13.88
CA ARG A 58 -10.13 -5.72 -14.06
C ARG A 58 -11.28 -6.67 -13.77
N PHE A 59 -12.15 -6.28 -12.90
CA PHE A 59 -13.52 -6.77 -12.94
C PHE A 59 -13.98 -6.58 -14.41
N ALA A 60 -14.15 -7.67 -15.13
CA ALA A 60 -14.48 -7.57 -16.54
C ALA A 60 -15.82 -6.87 -16.64
N ASP A 61 -15.91 -5.83 -17.49
CA ASP A 61 -17.15 -5.17 -17.80
C ASP A 61 -18.20 -6.25 -18.15
N GLY A 62 -19.23 -6.39 -17.32
CA GLY A 62 -20.27 -7.40 -17.50
C GLY A 62 -20.18 -8.64 -16.59
N MET A 63 -19.25 -8.73 -15.65
CA MET A 63 -19.34 -9.74 -14.58
C MET A 63 -20.59 -9.43 -13.74
N ALA A 64 -21.46 -10.41 -13.64
CA ALA A 64 -22.64 -10.28 -12.79
C ALA A 64 -22.22 -10.28 -11.33
N LYS A 65 -22.77 -9.34 -10.56
CA LYS A 65 -22.67 -9.29 -9.10
C LYS A 65 -23.07 -10.64 -8.52
N ASN A 66 -22.22 -11.25 -7.70
CA ASN A 66 -22.51 -12.54 -7.09
C ASN A 66 -23.44 -12.42 -5.89
N GLY A 67 -23.20 -11.42 -5.02
CA GLY A 67 -24.01 -11.17 -3.84
C GLY A 67 -25.28 -10.34 -4.13
N SER A 68 -26.23 -10.38 -3.19
CA SER A 68 -27.49 -9.64 -3.28
C SER A 68 -27.44 -8.28 -2.57
N HIS A 69 -26.58 -8.15 -1.57
CA HIS A 69 -26.41 -6.94 -0.75
C HIS A 69 -25.34 -6.02 -1.31
N ASP A 70 -25.33 -4.78 -0.82
CA ASP A 70 -24.29 -3.80 -1.06
C ASP A 70 -23.64 -3.32 0.25
N ILE A 71 -22.61 -2.49 0.15
CA ILE A 71 -21.89 -2.02 1.35
C ILE A 71 -22.78 -1.16 2.25
N MET A 72 -23.82 -0.54 1.71
CA MET A 72 -24.76 0.25 2.50
C MET A 72 -25.64 -0.64 3.40
N ASP A 73 -25.88 -1.89 3.02
CA ASP A 73 -26.57 -2.86 3.89
C ASP A 73 -25.76 -3.11 5.17
N VAL A 74 -24.44 -3.14 5.05
CA VAL A 74 -23.52 -3.24 6.21
C VAL A 74 -23.54 -1.97 7.03
N VAL A 75 -23.41 -0.80 6.37
CA VAL A 75 -23.39 0.52 7.05
C VAL A 75 -24.68 0.77 7.83
N GLU A 76 -25.81 0.36 7.29
CA GLU A 76 -27.12 0.52 7.92
C GLU A 76 -27.46 -0.62 8.92
N GLY A 77 -26.57 -1.60 9.06
CA GLY A 77 -26.74 -2.70 10.00
C GLY A 77 -27.80 -3.74 9.62
N ARG A 78 -28.14 -3.83 8.31
CA ARG A 78 -29.06 -4.85 7.80
C ARG A 78 -28.41 -6.24 7.75
N ILE A 79 -27.10 -6.27 7.47
CA ILE A 79 -26.27 -7.47 7.52
C ILE A 79 -24.93 -7.16 8.18
N THR A 80 -24.22 -8.17 8.61
CA THR A 80 -22.85 -8.02 9.12
C THR A 80 -21.84 -7.95 7.99
N LEU A 81 -20.64 -7.43 8.29
CA LEU A 81 -19.55 -7.42 7.32
C LEU A 81 -19.16 -8.84 6.89
N ASP A 82 -19.16 -9.80 7.81
CA ASP A 82 -18.82 -11.20 7.52
C ASP A 82 -19.84 -11.84 6.56
N GLU A 83 -21.13 -11.57 6.75
CA GLU A 83 -22.17 -12.01 5.83
C GLU A 83 -21.96 -11.40 4.45
N PHE A 84 -21.72 -10.09 4.37
CA PHE A 84 -21.45 -9.40 3.12
C PHE A 84 -20.25 -10.00 2.38
N VAL A 85 -19.12 -10.18 3.08
CA VAL A 85 -17.90 -10.77 2.50
C VAL A 85 -18.13 -12.20 2.02
N SER A 86 -18.96 -12.97 2.72
CA SER A 86 -19.30 -14.36 2.33
C SER A 86 -20.10 -14.45 1.03
N GLU A 87 -20.77 -13.39 0.63
CA GLU A 87 -21.51 -13.32 -0.64
C GLU A 87 -20.60 -13.04 -1.85
N LEU A 88 -19.37 -12.53 -1.61
CA LEU A 88 -18.44 -12.20 -2.68
C LEU A 88 -17.82 -13.48 -3.27
N SER A 89 -17.72 -13.53 -4.58
CA SER A 89 -16.95 -14.56 -5.29
C SER A 89 -15.46 -14.40 -5.04
N ILE A 90 -14.69 -15.45 -5.32
CA ILE A 90 -13.23 -15.42 -5.23
C ILE A 90 -12.65 -14.33 -6.15
N ASP A 91 -13.20 -14.14 -7.33
CA ASP A 91 -12.73 -13.13 -8.29
C ASP A 91 -13.00 -11.71 -7.78
N GLU A 92 -14.15 -11.47 -7.14
CA GLU A 92 -14.47 -10.21 -6.49
C GLU A 92 -13.55 -9.92 -5.30
N LEU A 93 -13.24 -10.93 -4.50
CA LEU A 93 -12.28 -10.80 -3.39
C LEU A 93 -10.86 -10.51 -3.90
N ILE A 94 -10.41 -11.17 -4.97
CA ILE A 94 -9.13 -10.89 -5.62
C ILE A 94 -9.09 -9.45 -6.14
N HIS A 95 -10.18 -8.95 -6.73
CA HIS A 95 -10.29 -7.57 -7.19
C HIS A 95 -10.09 -6.57 -6.03
N LEU A 96 -10.73 -6.82 -4.89
CA LEU A 96 -10.60 -5.94 -3.70
C LEU A 96 -9.18 -5.92 -3.12
N LEU A 97 -8.42 -7.02 -3.26
CA LEU A 97 -7.01 -7.09 -2.82
C LEU A 97 -6.06 -6.39 -3.79
N GLY A 98 -6.48 -6.16 -5.02
CA GLY A 98 -5.71 -5.47 -6.05
C GLY A 98 -5.75 -3.95 -5.88
N GLY A 99 -4.65 -3.27 -6.24
CA GLY A 99 -4.66 -1.81 -6.37
C GLY A 99 -5.51 -1.37 -7.55
N GLN A 100 -6.17 -0.23 -7.41
CA GLN A 100 -6.96 0.40 -8.47
C GLN A 100 -6.20 1.57 -9.08
N PRO A 101 -6.43 1.91 -10.35
CA PRO A 101 -5.78 3.08 -10.96
C PRO A 101 -6.00 4.33 -10.13
N ASN A 102 -4.94 5.09 -9.89
CA ASN A 102 -5.03 6.37 -9.21
C ASN A 102 -5.75 7.41 -10.06
N THR A 103 -6.47 8.28 -9.41
CA THR A 103 -7.18 9.42 -10.02
C THR A 103 -6.94 10.70 -9.22
N GLY A 104 -7.26 11.84 -9.82
CA GLY A 104 -7.07 13.13 -9.17
C GLY A 104 -5.60 13.40 -8.86
N VAL A 105 -5.31 13.75 -7.62
CA VAL A 105 -3.96 14.13 -7.16
C VAL A 105 -3.18 12.98 -6.54
N ALA A 106 -3.77 11.79 -6.44
CA ALA A 106 -3.14 10.64 -5.80
C ALA A 106 -1.84 10.23 -6.50
N ASN A 107 -0.79 10.01 -5.73
CA ASN A 107 0.51 9.56 -6.26
C ASN A 107 0.66 8.04 -6.30
N THR A 108 -0.26 7.31 -5.68
CA THR A 108 -0.26 5.86 -5.63
C THR A 108 -1.65 5.29 -5.91
N PHE A 109 -1.75 3.97 -5.94
CA PHE A 109 -2.99 3.30 -6.33
C PHE A 109 -4.12 3.48 -5.33
N GLY A 110 -5.36 3.48 -5.84
CA GLY A 110 -6.55 3.38 -5.03
C GLY A 110 -6.83 1.95 -4.57
N ILE A 111 -7.86 1.79 -3.75
CA ILE A 111 -8.40 0.50 -3.29
C ILE A 111 -9.91 0.48 -3.43
N GLY A 112 -10.49 -0.69 -3.47
CA GLY A 112 -11.94 -0.87 -3.63
C GLY A 112 -12.38 -0.83 -5.10
N ASN A 113 -13.21 0.15 -5.47
CA ASN A 113 -13.73 0.35 -6.83
C ASN A 113 -14.57 -0.83 -7.33
N MET A 114 -15.63 -1.13 -6.58
CA MET A 114 -16.66 -2.09 -6.98
C MET A 114 -18.03 -1.40 -6.91
N PRO A 115 -18.39 -0.58 -7.91
CA PRO A 115 -19.61 0.23 -7.88
C PRO A 115 -20.89 -0.61 -7.83
N GLU A 116 -20.88 -1.85 -8.32
CA GLU A 116 -21.99 -2.80 -8.25
C GLU A 116 -22.38 -3.15 -6.82
N TYR A 117 -21.42 -3.03 -5.89
CA TYR A 117 -21.60 -3.23 -4.46
C TYR A 117 -21.62 -1.92 -3.67
N GLY A 118 -21.63 -0.78 -4.36
CA GLY A 118 -21.52 0.53 -3.71
C GLY A 118 -20.16 0.81 -3.08
N ILE A 119 -19.13 0.00 -3.37
CA ILE A 119 -17.78 0.20 -2.83
C ILE A 119 -17.05 1.24 -3.67
N PRO A 120 -16.69 2.40 -3.08
CA PRO A 120 -16.02 3.47 -3.83
C PRO A 120 -14.57 3.12 -4.18
N SER A 121 -14.02 3.85 -5.15
CA SER A 121 -12.58 3.89 -5.37
C SER A 121 -11.95 4.84 -4.35
N VAL A 122 -11.24 4.27 -3.37
CA VAL A 122 -10.62 5.02 -2.28
C VAL A 122 -9.20 5.38 -2.69
N MET A 123 -8.93 6.67 -2.82
CA MET A 123 -7.59 7.14 -3.19
C MET A 123 -6.66 7.16 -1.99
N THR A 124 -5.42 6.74 -2.22
CA THR A 124 -4.38 6.69 -1.21
C THR A 124 -3.22 7.63 -1.58
N ALA A 125 -2.49 8.07 -0.58
CA ALA A 125 -1.25 8.83 -0.75
C ALA A 125 -0.14 8.24 0.11
N ASP A 126 1.02 8.04 -0.47
CA ASP A 126 2.23 7.76 0.30
C ASP A 126 2.69 9.01 1.05
N GLY A 127 3.57 8.81 2.00
CA GLY A 127 4.31 9.94 2.54
C GLY A 127 4.72 9.83 4.00
N PRO A 128 5.84 9.16 4.31
CA PRO A 128 6.35 9.07 5.68
C PRO A 128 6.89 10.41 6.22
N ALA A 129 6.95 11.44 5.40
CA ALA A 129 7.41 12.78 5.76
C ALA A 129 6.46 13.87 5.24
N GLY A 130 5.17 13.59 5.14
CA GLY A 130 4.12 14.45 4.61
C GLY A 130 3.33 13.79 3.50
N VAL A 131 2.13 14.27 3.24
CA VAL A 131 1.26 13.73 2.19
C VAL A 131 1.91 13.93 0.83
N ARG A 132 2.11 12.85 0.08
CA ARG A 132 2.72 12.93 -1.24
C ARG A 132 1.63 13.04 -2.31
N ILE A 133 1.70 14.12 -3.06
CA ILE A 133 0.83 14.38 -4.21
C ILE A 133 1.64 14.19 -5.50
N ALA A 134 0.98 13.81 -6.58
CA ALA A 134 1.59 13.65 -7.88
C ALA A 134 2.24 14.98 -8.32
N PRO A 135 3.54 14.99 -8.64
CA PRO A 135 4.29 16.25 -8.84
C PRO A 135 3.79 17.08 -10.03
N GLU A 136 3.20 16.45 -11.02
CA GLU A 136 2.61 17.10 -12.21
C GLU A 136 1.37 17.94 -11.87
N VAL A 137 0.76 17.73 -10.73
CA VAL A 137 -0.43 18.49 -10.29
C VAL A 137 -0.06 19.90 -9.78
N GLY A 138 1.19 20.09 -9.34
CA GLY A 138 1.68 21.39 -8.87
C GLY A 138 1.14 21.83 -7.50
N ILE A 139 0.62 20.90 -6.71
CA ILE A 139 0.19 21.14 -5.33
C ILE A 139 1.35 20.80 -4.38
N TYR A 140 1.62 21.71 -3.45
CA TYR A 140 2.63 21.54 -2.42
C TYR A 140 1.96 21.23 -1.09
N THR A 141 2.42 20.18 -0.43
CA THR A 141 1.97 19.74 0.89
C THR A 141 3.02 20.04 1.95
N THR A 142 2.67 19.96 3.20
CA THR A 142 3.57 20.19 4.33
C THR A 142 4.60 19.06 4.42
N ALA A 143 5.87 19.42 4.51
CA ALA A 143 6.95 18.49 4.83
C ALA A 143 7.07 18.37 6.35
N PHE A 144 6.80 17.17 6.87
CA PHE A 144 6.99 16.81 8.27
C PHE A 144 8.30 16.06 8.47
N PRO A 145 8.83 16.02 9.70
CA PRO A 145 9.87 15.05 10.05
C PRO A 145 9.37 13.62 9.78
N CYS A 146 10.26 12.72 9.36
CA CYS A 146 9.87 11.33 9.13
C CYS A 146 9.39 10.66 10.43
N SER A 147 8.60 9.58 10.31
CA SER A 147 7.97 8.87 11.44
C SER A 147 8.99 8.44 12.50
N THR A 148 10.19 8.00 12.09
CA THR A 148 11.26 7.62 13.02
C THR A 148 11.71 8.81 13.88
N LEU A 149 11.88 9.98 13.28
CA LEU A 149 12.27 11.19 14.01
C LEU A 149 11.15 11.67 14.93
N LEU A 150 9.90 11.60 14.47
CA LEU A 150 8.73 11.93 15.30
C LEU A 150 8.64 10.99 16.50
N ALA A 151 8.86 9.70 16.33
CA ALA A 151 8.89 8.72 17.41
C ALA A 151 9.99 9.03 18.45
N CYS A 152 11.13 9.56 18.03
CA CYS A 152 12.22 9.97 18.94
C CYS A 152 11.87 11.13 19.86
N THR A 153 10.77 11.84 19.60
CA THR A 153 10.29 12.91 20.51
C THR A 153 9.67 12.36 21.79
N TRP A 154 9.20 11.11 21.79
CA TRP A 154 8.44 10.49 22.88
C TRP A 154 7.23 11.33 23.33
N ASN A 155 6.73 12.18 22.44
CA ASN A 155 5.64 13.11 22.73
C ASN A 155 4.41 12.80 21.85
N PRO A 156 3.37 12.16 22.41
CA PRO A 156 2.13 11.86 21.69
C PRO A 156 1.43 13.10 21.11
N ASP A 157 1.50 14.25 21.78
CA ASP A 157 0.82 15.47 21.33
C ASP A 157 1.41 15.98 20.00
N VAL A 158 2.72 15.80 19.80
CA VAL A 158 3.40 16.14 18.54
C VAL A 158 2.92 15.21 17.42
N LEU A 159 2.80 13.91 17.71
CA LEU A 159 2.30 12.93 16.73
C LEU A 159 0.84 13.24 16.37
N GLU A 160 0.01 13.56 17.36
CA GLU A 160 -1.38 13.94 17.11
C GLU A 160 -1.48 15.21 16.25
N ALA A 161 -0.66 16.22 16.53
CA ALA A 161 -0.65 17.46 15.75
C ALA A 161 -0.27 17.23 14.29
N VAL A 162 0.74 16.39 14.04
CA VAL A 162 1.14 15.98 12.67
C VAL A 162 0.04 15.20 12.00
N GLY A 163 -0.56 14.21 12.67
CA GLY A 163 -1.66 13.41 12.14
C GLY A 163 -2.88 14.26 11.79
N ARG A 164 -3.19 15.25 12.62
CA ARG A 164 -4.29 16.20 12.37
C ARG A 164 -4.03 17.05 11.14
N ALA A 165 -2.85 17.66 11.05
CA ALA A 165 -2.48 18.50 9.89
C ALA A 165 -2.45 17.69 8.58
N GLY A 166 -1.86 16.50 8.58
CA GLY A 166 -1.88 15.62 7.42
C GLY A 166 -3.30 15.17 7.04
N GLY A 167 -4.15 14.89 8.03
CA GLY A 167 -5.55 14.54 7.81
C GLY A 167 -6.37 15.68 7.19
N GLU A 168 -6.07 16.93 7.52
CA GLU A 168 -6.67 18.10 6.89
C GLU A 168 -6.22 18.23 5.42
N GLU A 169 -4.92 18.09 5.15
CA GLU A 169 -4.39 18.09 3.78
C GLU A 169 -4.98 16.96 2.91
N LEU A 170 -5.20 15.77 3.47
CA LEU A 170 -5.88 14.68 2.76
C LEU A 170 -7.29 15.08 2.34
N LYS A 171 -8.07 15.65 3.26
CA LYS A 171 -9.44 16.11 2.98
C LYS A 171 -9.48 17.20 1.90
N GLU A 172 -8.60 18.18 2.00
CA GLU A 172 -8.48 19.27 1.03
C GLU A 172 -8.18 18.75 -0.38
N ASN A 173 -7.44 17.64 -0.47
CA ASN A 173 -7.02 17.04 -1.72
C ASN A 173 -7.86 15.83 -2.15
N ASN A 174 -8.99 15.57 -1.48
CA ASN A 174 -9.87 14.44 -1.75
C ASN A 174 -9.15 13.08 -1.75
N LEU A 175 -8.24 12.92 -0.80
CA LEU A 175 -7.54 11.67 -0.50
C LEU A 175 -8.12 11.07 0.77
N ALA A 176 -8.28 9.75 0.82
CA ALA A 176 -8.95 9.09 1.93
C ALA A 176 -8.00 8.35 2.88
N LEU A 177 -6.83 7.97 2.42
CA LEU A 177 -5.89 7.20 3.20
C LEU A 177 -4.45 7.71 3.02
N TRP A 178 -3.78 7.94 4.14
CA TRP A 178 -2.36 8.28 4.18
C TRP A 178 -1.53 7.06 4.59
N LEU A 179 -0.62 6.66 3.70
CA LEU A 179 0.32 5.56 3.93
C LEU A 179 1.63 6.13 4.48
N THR A 180 1.81 6.02 5.80
CA THR A 180 2.93 6.62 6.53
C THR A 180 3.56 5.67 7.54
#